data_01f50f2bf33f72af3dbe93c9637135de
#
_entry.id   01f50f2bf33f72af3dbe93c9637135de
#
_cell.length_a   1.000
_cell.length_b   1.000
_cell.length_c   1.000
_cell.angle_alpha   90.00
_cell.angle_beta   90.00
_cell.angle_gamma   90.00
#
_symmetry.space_group_name_H-M   'P 1'
#
loop_
_entity.id
_entity.type
_entity.pdbx_description
1 polymer ?
#
loop_
_entity_poly.entity_id
_entity_poly.type
_entity_poly.pdbx_seq_one_letter_code
_entity_poly.pdbx_strand_id
1 'polypeptide(L)'
;MVTGGGAGIGRAVAMQCAARGDSVAVLDIDGPSARETAAGALAAGAAAAIGVACDVSHEDSVASAFADTVKSLGPGSLYGVFANAGIDTGGFLHELPFGTWKRVLDTNLNGVYLTSKYALQHLIQGGTGGSIVCTSSPAATVAFAAGAAGAYSASKGGISALVRCMAVDYARYGIRVNAVVPGATETRLMWANVDPAAMPEMRQRICAEVPLGRLASPDEPARAVVWLLSDDASYVTGSHLVCDGGILAKASISV
;
A
#
# COMPACT_ATOMS: atom_id res chain seq x y z
N MET A 1 -5.17 -10.61 0.31
CA MET A 1 -5.62 -9.70 -0.78
C MET A 1 -4.72 -8.48 -0.84
N VAL A 2 -4.37 -8.01 -2.06
CA VAL A 2 -3.47 -6.85 -2.27
C VAL A 2 -4.09 -5.93 -3.32
N THR A 3 -4.28 -4.64 -3.01
CA THR A 3 -4.66 -3.61 -3.98
C THR A 3 -3.42 -2.92 -4.55
N GLY A 4 -3.45 -2.50 -5.83
CA GLY A 4 -2.25 -2.04 -6.54
C GLY A 4 -1.20 -3.16 -6.65
N GLY A 5 -1.67 -4.41 -6.81
CA GLY A 5 -0.84 -5.60 -6.78
C GLY A 5 -0.20 -5.97 -8.13
N GLY A 6 -0.50 -5.25 -9.20
CA GLY A 6 0.08 -5.49 -10.52
C GLY A 6 1.55 -5.06 -10.65
N ALA A 7 2.04 -4.20 -9.75
CA ALA A 7 3.41 -3.67 -9.82
C ALA A 7 3.99 -3.30 -8.44
N GLY A 8 5.27 -2.95 -8.41
CA GLY A 8 5.96 -2.35 -7.27
C GLY A 8 5.82 -3.13 -5.97
N ILE A 9 5.57 -2.41 -4.86
CA ILE A 9 5.47 -3.00 -3.52
C ILE A 9 4.31 -4.01 -3.44
N GLY A 10 3.15 -3.69 -4.05
CA GLY A 10 1.98 -4.58 -4.05
C GLY A 10 2.30 -5.93 -4.69
N ARG A 11 2.95 -5.93 -5.87
CA ARG A 11 3.40 -7.17 -6.52
C ARG A 11 4.39 -7.94 -5.66
N ALA A 12 5.35 -7.25 -5.05
CA ALA A 12 6.35 -7.88 -4.19
C ALA A 12 5.69 -8.55 -2.96
N VAL A 13 4.69 -7.92 -2.34
CA VAL A 13 3.90 -8.51 -1.25
C VAL A 13 3.15 -9.76 -1.73
N ALA A 14 2.47 -9.69 -2.88
CA ALA A 14 1.76 -10.82 -3.45
C ALA A 14 2.69 -12.03 -3.69
N MET A 15 3.88 -11.78 -4.26
CA MET A 15 4.88 -12.82 -4.52
C MET A 15 5.46 -13.42 -3.23
N GLN A 16 5.71 -12.62 -2.20
CA GLN A 16 6.24 -13.10 -0.91
C GLN A 16 5.18 -13.89 -0.12
N CYS A 17 3.92 -13.48 -0.14
CA CYS A 17 2.82 -14.28 0.42
C CYS A 17 2.69 -15.63 -0.33
N ALA A 18 2.75 -15.60 -1.66
CA ALA A 18 2.72 -16.80 -2.49
C ALA A 18 3.84 -17.80 -2.14
N ALA A 19 5.06 -17.32 -1.95
CA ALA A 19 6.21 -18.16 -1.57
C ALA A 19 6.07 -18.80 -0.18
N ARG A 20 5.14 -18.31 0.65
CA ARG A 20 4.76 -18.91 1.95
C ARG A 20 3.64 -19.94 1.83
N GLY A 21 3.08 -20.13 0.62
CA GLY A 21 1.95 -21.01 0.37
C GLY A 21 0.58 -20.36 0.60
N ASP A 22 0.51 -19.05 0.80
CA ASP A 22 -0.75 -18.35 1.00
C ASP A 22 -1.57 -18.33 -0.30
N SER A 23 -2.91 -18.32 -0.19
CA SER A 23 -3.80 -17.95 -1.31
C SER A 23 -3.76 -16.44 -1.51
N VAL A 24 -3.64 -15.98 -2.77
CA VAL A 24 -3.40 -14.56 -3.07
C VAL A 24 -4.46 -14.01 -4.03
N ALA A 25 -5.14 -12.93 -3.63
CA ALA A 25 -5.94 -12.12 -4.53
C ALA A 25 -5.21 -10.82 -4.86
N VAL A 26 -4.96 -10.58 -6.15
CA VAL A 26 -4.25 -9.42 -6.69
C VAL A 26 -5.26 -8.52 -7.38
N LEU A 27 -5.47 -7.32 -6.83
CA LEU A 27 -6.37 -6.32 -7.35
C LEU A 27 -5.56 -5.14 -7.93
N ASP A 28 -5.86 -4.74 -9.15
CA ASP A 28 -5.22 -3.58 -9.79
C ASP A 28 -6.18 -2.96 -10.82
N ILE A 29 -6.06 -1.66 -11.05
CA ILE A 29 -6.78 -0.99 -12.13
C ILE A 29 -6.36 -1.54 -13.50
N ASP A 30 -5.09 -1.94 -13.63
CA ASP A 30 -4.56 -2.70 -14.75
C ASP A 30 -4.82 -4.21 -14.56
N GLY A 31 -6.01 -4.66 -15.00
CA GLY A 31 -6.41 -6.06 -14.91
C GLY A 31 -5.43 -7.06 -15.54
N PRO A 32 -4.83 -6.80 -16.72
CA PRO A 32 -3.73 -7.59 -17.26
C PRO A 32 -2.56 -7.78 -16.29
N SER A 33 -2.02 -6.70 -15.70
CA SER A 33 -0.92 -6.77 -14.72
C SER A 33 -1.32 -7.51 -13.44
N ALA A 34 -2.58 -7.38 -12.98
CA ALA A 34 -3.09 -8.15 -11.86
C ALA A 34 -3.08 -9.66 -12.15
N ARG A 35 -3.54 -10.07 -13.33
CA ARG A 35 -3.55 -11.48 -13.76
C ARG A 35 -2.13 -12.03 -13.96
N GLU A 36 -1.22 -11.24 -14.52
CA GLU A 36 0.19 -11.63 -14.64
C GLU A 36 0.82 -11.89 -13.26
N THR A 37 0.59 -10.99 -12.30
CA THR A 37 1.07 -11.17 -10.92
C THR A 37 0.45 -12.40 -10.26
N ALA A 38 -0.84 -12.66 -10.46
CA ALA A 38 -1.51 -13.86 -9.93
C ALA A 38 -0.95 -15.15 -10.54
N ALA A 39 -0.67 -15.16 -11.85
CA ALA A 39 -0.02 -16.31 -12.50
C ALA A 39 1.40 -16.53 -11.95
N GLY A 40 2.17 -15.45 -11.75
CA GLY A 40 3.48 -15.51 -11.09
C GLY A 40 3.39 -16.02 -9.66
N ALA A 41 2.36 -15.63 -8.90
CA ALA A 41 2.12 -16.09 -7.53
C ALA A 41 1.85 -17.62 -7.48
N LEU A 42 1.07 -18.15 -8.42
CA LEU A 42 0.89 -19.61 -8.55
C LEU A 42 2.21 -20.33 -8.82
N ALA A 43 3.03 -19.79 -9.73
CA ALA A 43 4.34 -20.35 -10.03
C ALA A 43 5.32 -20.27 -8.85
N ALA A 44 5.14 -19.27 -7.96
CA ALA A 44 5.95 -19.08 -6.76
C ALA A 44 5.48 -19.92 -5.55
N GLY A 45 4.39 -20.68 -5.67
CA GLY A 45 3.93 -21.62 -4.64
C GLY A 45 2.66 -21.21 -3.91
N ALA A 46 1.90 -20.20 -4.39
CA ALA A 46 0.60 -19.89 -3.81
C ALA A 46 -0.35 -21.12 -3.89
N ALA A 47 -1.11 -21.34 -2.81
CA ALA A 47 -2.13 -22.40 -2.79
C ALA A 47 -3.24 -22.15 -3.81
N ALA A 48 -3.58 -20.87 -4.02
CA ALA A 48 -4.46 -20.39 -5.08
C ALA A 48 -4.15 -18.93 -5.38
N ALA A 49 -4.41 -18.45 -6.60
CA ALA A 49 -4.27 -17.03 -6.91
C ALA A 49 -5.30 -16.56 -7.93
N ILE A 50 -5.77 -15.32 -7.76
CA ILE A 50 -6.68 -14.65 -8.69
C ILE A 50 -6.23 -13.22 -8.92
N GLY A 51 -6.27 -12.76 -10.20
CA GLY A 51 -6.05 -11.38 -10.59
C GLY A 51 -7.35 -10.73 -11.05
N VAL A 52 -7.75 -9.64 -10.39
CA VAL A 52 -9.01 -8.94 -10.60
C VAL A 52 -8.74 -7.48 -10.98
N ALA A 53 -9.42 -7.00 -12.03
CA ALA A 53 -9.43 -5.58 -12.36
C ALA A 53 -10.25 -4.82 -11.29
N CYS A 54 -9.65 -3.81 -10.66
CA CYS A 54 -10.30 -3.05 -9.59
C CYS A 54 -9.80 -1.61 -9.56
N ASP A 55 -10.71 -0.66 -9.78
CA ASP A 55 -10.47 0.75 -9.48
C ASP A 55 -10.92 1.04 -8.05
N VAL A 56 -9.96 1.25 -7.15
CA VAL A 56 -10.22 1.48 -5.73
C VAL A 56 -10.94 2.79 -5.44
N SER A 57 -10.98 3.72 -6.39
CA SER A 57 -11.69 5.00 -6.25
C SER A 57 -13.22 4.88 -6.44
N HIS A 58 -13.70 3.69 -6.85
CA HIS A 58 -15.11 3.41 -7.11
C HIS A 58 -15.63 2.28 -6.22
N GLU A 59 -16.64 2.57 -5.41
CA GLU A 59 -17.17 1.64 -4.42
C GLU A 59 -17.68 0.33 -5.04
N ASP A 60 -18.45 0.41 -6.14
CA ASP A 60 -18.97 -0.79 -6.81
C ASP A 60 -17.86 -1.67 -7.37
N SER A 61 -16.74 -1.08 -7.84
CA SER A 61 -15.59 -1.82 -8.33
C SER A 61 -14.92 -2.59 -7.19
N VAL A 62 -14.76 -1.96 -6.02
CA VAL A 62 -14.20 -2.61 -4.83
C VAL A 62 -15.12 -3.72 -4.34
N ALA A 63 -16.42 -3.45 -4.23
CA ALA A 63 -17.41 -4.45 -3.80
C ALA A 63 -17.40 -5.70 -4.70
N SER A 64 -17.42 -5.50 -6.03
CA SER A 64 -17.34 -6.58 -7.00
C SER A 64 -16.04 -7.38 -6.87
N ALA A 65 -14.89 -6.71 -6.75
CA ALA A 65 -13.60 -7.37 -6.62
C ALA A 65 -13.49 -8.24 -5.34
N PHE A 66 -14.08 -7.80 -4.21
CA PHE A 66 -14.18 -8.61 -3.00
C PHE A 66 -15.09 -9.82 -3.21
N ALA A 67 -16.25 -9.65 -3.84
CA ALA A 67 -17.17 -10.74 -4.14
C ALA A 67 -16.52 -11.80 -5.06
N ASP A 68 -15.82 -11.37 -6.11
CA ASP A 68 -15.11 -12.25 -7.04
C ASP A 68 -13.98 -13.02 -6.31
N THR A 69 -13.27 -12.36 -5.41
CA THR A 69 -12.24 -12.98 -4.59
C THR A 69 -12.82 -14.08 -3.69
N VAL A 70 -13.86 -13.77 -2.93
CA VAL A 70 -14.51 -14.74 -2.03
C VAL A 70 -15.11 -15.90 -2.81
N LYS A 71 -15.71 -15.64 -3.98
CA LYS A 71 -16.21 -16.68 -4.86
C LYS A 71 -15.12 -17.61 -5.35
N SER A 72 -13.93 -17.10 -5.63
CA SER A 72 -12.82 -17.84 -6.22
C SER A 72 -11.98 -18.58 -5.18
N LEU A 73 -11.74 -17.97 -4.01
CA LEU A 73 -10.87 -18.53 -2.96
C LEU A 73 -11.65 -19.20 -1.81
N GLY A 74 -12.96 -19.08 -1.82
CA GLY A 74 -13.86 -19.65 -0.82
C GLY A 74 -14.27 -18.68 0.30
N PRO A 75 -15.44 -18.90 0.92
CA PRO A 75 -15.91 -18.10 2.05
C PRO A 75 -14.98 -18.29 3.26
N GLY A 76 -14.70 -17.19 3.98
CA GLY A 76 -13.80 -17.20 5.14
C GLY A 76 -12.32 -17.34 4.82
N SER A 77 -11.93 -17.30 3.53
CA SER A 77 -10.53 -17.38 3.11
C SER A 77 -9.75 -16.08 3.35
N LEU A 78 -10.43 -14.96 3.57
CA LEU A 78 -9.76 -13.67 3.79
C LEU A 78 -9.23 -13.57 5.22
N TYR A 79 -7.92 -13.44 5.36
CA TYR A 79 -7.23 -13.18 6.63
C TYR A 79 -6.45 -11.86 6.59
N GLY A 80 -5.75 -11.59 5.50
CA GLY A 80 -4.87 -10.45 5.35
C GLY A 80 -5.24 -9.56 4.17
N VAL A 81 -5.22 -8.22 4.39
CA VAL A 81 -5.46 -7.23 3.33
C VAL A 81 -4.37 -6.19 3.34
N PHE A 82 -3.74 -5.99 2.19
CA PHE A 82 -2.81 -4.89 1.96
C PHE A 82 -3.46 -3.81 1.09
N ALA A 83 -3.93 -2.72 1.71
CA ALA A 83 -4.49 -1.55 1.06
C ALA A 83 -3.36 -0.63 0.59
N ASN A 84 -2.90 -0.86 -0.66
CA ASN A 84 -1.67 -0.28 -1.17
C ASN A 84 -1.86 0.61 -2.41
N ALA A 85 -2.91 0.42 -3.20
CA ALA A 85 -3.13 1.21 -4.41
C ALA A 85 -3.00 2.72 -4.14
N GLY A 86 -2.27 3.42 -5.01
CA GLY A 86 -2.04 4.84 -4.84
C GLY A 86 -1.38 5.48 -6.05
N ILE A 87 -1.55 6.79 -6.15
CA ILE A 87 -0.96 7.65 -7.18
C ILE A 87 -0.30 8.87 -6.53
N ASP A 88 0.62 9.48 -7.25
CA ASP A 88 1.14 10.81 -6.98
C ASP A 88 1.18 11.60 -8.28
N THR A 89 0.74 12.86 -8.24
CA THR A 89 0.69 13.73 -9.42
C THR A 89 1.56 14.97 -9.29
N GLY A 90 2.08 15.24 -8.09
CA GLY A 90 2.79 16.48 -7.80
C GLY A 90 1.94 17.75 -8.00
N GLY A 91 2.52 18.92 -7.75
CA GLY A 91 1.93 20.23 -8.01
C GLY A 91 1.81 21.11 -6.76
N PHE A 92 2.12 22.41 -6.92
CA PHE A 92 1.92 23.41 -5.86
C PHE A 92 0.42 23.68 -5.69
N LEU A 93 -0.04 23.82 -4.44
CA LEU A 93 -1.49 23.89 -4.12
C LEU A 93 -2.21 25.03 -4.84
N HIS A 94 -1.58 26.19 -5.03
CA HIS A 94 -2.20 27.34 -5.69
C HIS A 94 -2.38 27.15 -7.21
N GLU A 95 -1.69 26.17 -7.81
CA GLU A 95 -1.75 25.84 -9.23
C GLU A 95 -2.43 24.50 -9.49
N LEU A 96 -2.60 23.66 -8.44
CA LEU A 96 -3.11 22.31 -8.58
C LEU A 96 -4.62 22.33 -8.95
N PRO A 97 -5.02 21.80 -10.12
CA PRO A 97 -6.44 21.73 -10.46
C PRO A 97 -7.21 20.90 -9.43
N PHE A 98 -8.41 21.35 -9.06
CA PHE A 98 -9.24 20.63 -8.08
C PHE A 98 -9.54 19.18 -8.49
N GLY A 99 -9.72 18.91 -9.79
CA GLY A 99 -9.87 17.54 -10.30
C GLY A 99 -8.67 16.64 -10.03
N THR A 100 -7.45 17.20 -10.09
CA THR A 100 -6.22 16.47 -9.75
C THR A 100 -6.13 16.18 -8.26
N TRP A 101 -6.40 17.19 -7.42
CA TRP A 101 -6.53 17.02 -5.97
C TRP A 101 -7.52 15.92 -5.63
N LYS A 102 -8.74 16.00 -6.17
CA LYS A 102 -9.80 15.02 -5.94
C LYS A 102 -9.36 13.60 -6.34
N ARG A 103 -8.77 13.44 -7.52
CA ARG A 103 -8.28 12.13 -8.01
C ARG A 103 -7.26 11.51 -7.07
N VAL A 104 -6.31 12.30 -6.53
CA VAL A 104 -5.31 11.80 -5.55
C VAL A 104 -6.00 11.34 -4.27
N LEU A 105 -6.94 12.12 -3.73
CA LEU A 105 -7.68 11.74 -2.52
C LEU A 105 -8.60 10.54 -2.77
N ASP A 106 -9.29 10.49 -3.90
CA ASP A 106 -10.20 9.40 -4.23
C ASP A 106 -9.44 8.07 -4.36
N THR A 107 -8.25 8.07 -4.98
CA THR A 107 -7.45 6.86 -5.09
C THR A 107 -6.77 6.50 -3.78
N ASN A 108 -6.04 7.44 -3.17
CA ASN A 108 -5.15 7.12 -2.05
C ASN A 108 -5.89 6.99 -0.72
N LEU A 109 -6.83 7.90 -0.42
CA LEU A 109 -7.53 7.93 0.86
C LEU A 109 -8.88 7.21 0.81
N ASN A 110 -9.74 7.60 -0.13
CA ASN A 110 -11.04 6.94 -0.28
C ASN A 110 -10.87 5.48 -0.73
N GLY A 111 -9.88 5.17 -1.57
CA GLY A 111 -9.55 3.80 -1.97
C GLY A 111 -9.10 2.92 -0.80
N VAL A 112 -8.30 3.46 0.13
CA VAL A 112 -7.94 2.76 1.37
C VAL A 112 -9.17 2.58 2.27
N TYR A 113 -10.01 3.59 2.39
CA TYR A 113 -11.28 3.49 3.14
C TYR A 113 -12.18 2.40 2.56
N LEU A 114 -12.44 2.40 1.25
CA LEU A 114 -13.30 1.42 0.60
C LEU A 114 -12.73 0.00 0.71
N THR A 115 -11.42 -0.16 0.45
CA THR A 115 -10.73 -1.45 0.64
C THR A 115 -10.87 -1.94 2.07
N SER A 116 -10.65 -1.08 3.06
CA SER A 116 -10.76 -1.42 4.48
C SER A 116 -12.20 -1.72 4.89
N LYS A 117 -13.19 -0.97 4.39
CA LYS A 117 -14.61 -1.19 4.64
C LYS A 117 -15.03 -2.61 4.27
N TYR A 118 -14.75 -3.04 3.04
CA TYR A 118 -15.10 -4.37 2.58
C TYR A 118 -14.27 -5.46 3.24
N ALA A 119 -12.98 -5.21 3.50
CA ALA A 119 -12.14 -6.11 4.28
C ALA A 119 -12.72 -6.37 5.67
N LEU A 120 -13.07 -5.32 6.40
CA LEU A 120 -13.63 -5.40 7.74
C LEU A 120 -14.97 -6.16 7.75
N GLN A 121 -15.86 -5.92 6.78
CA GLN A 121 -17.11 -6.67 6.66
C GLN A 121 -16.87 -8.18 6.55
N HIS A 122 -15.94 -8.60 5.67
CA HIS A 122 -15.60 -10.01 5.47
C HIS A 122 -14.88 -10.62 6.68
N LEU A 123 -13.93 -9.90 7.29
CA LEU A 123 -13.19 -10.38 8.46
C LEU A 123 -14.08 -10.53 9.68
N ILE A 124 -15.00 -9.57 9.93
CA ILE A 124 -15.98 -9.66 11.01
C ILE A 124 -16.93 -10.82 10.79
N GLN A 125 -17.45 -10.97 9.57
CA GLN A 125 -18.34 -12.07 9.21
C GLN A 125 -17.64 -13.45 9.34
N GLY A 126 -16.36 -13.53 9.00
CA GLY A 126 -15.54 -14.74 9.13
C GLY A 126 -15.26 -15.13 10.59
N GLY A 127 -15.26 -14.19 11.51
CA GLY A 127 -15.13 -14.41 12.96
C GLY A 127 -13.76 -14.92 13.45
N THR A 128 -12.75 -14.98 12.57
CA THR A 128 -11.40 -15.50 12.88
C THR A 128 -10.37 -14.42 13.15
N GLY A 129 -10.79 -13.14 13.14
CA GLY A 129 -9.88 -12.01 13.18
C GLY A 129 -9.19 -11.77 11.83
N GLY A 130 -8.05 -11.08 11.86
CA GLY A 130 -7.29 -10.81 10.65
C GLY A 130 -6.34 -9.62 10.75
N SER A 131 -5.72 -9.25 9.63
CA SER A 131 -4.76 -8.15 9.59
C SER A 131 -4.97 -7.27 8.35
N ILE A 132 -5.07 -5.96 8.58
CA ILE A 132 -5.10 -4.96 7.51
C ILE A 132 -3.80 -4.12 7.61
N VAL A 133 -3.09 -3.99 6.49
CA VAL A 133 -1.93 -3.11 6.39
C VAL A 133 -2.21 -2.06 5.33
N CYS A 134 -2.00 -0.78 5.66
CA CYS A 134 -2.19 0.35 4.75
C CYS A 134 -0.85 0.96 4.35
N THR A 135 -0.70 1.40 3.10
CA THR A 135 0.49 2.11 2.65
C THR A 135 0.38 3.59 2.98
N SER A 136 1.10 4.04 4.03
CA SER A 136 1.34 5.44 4.32
C SER A 136 2.63 5.93 3.62
N SER A 137 3.28 6.98 4.12
CA SER A 137 4.49 7.57 3.57
C SER A 137 5.15 8.48 4.60
N PRO A 138 6.46 8.76 4.53
CA PRO A 138 7.09 9.87 5.23
C PRO A 138 6.36 11.20 5.03
N ALA A 139 5.75 11.41 3.85
CA ALA A 139 4.93 12.57 3.52
C ALA A 139 3.71 12.79 4.43
N ALA A 140 3.32 11.78 5.24
CA ALA A 140 2.29 11.93 6.26
C ALA A 140 2.75 12.75 7.48
N THR A 141 4.05 12.90 7.69
CA THR A 141 4.65 13.51 8.88
C THR A 141 5.62 14.65 8.58
N VAL A 142 6.26 14.63 7.42
CA VAL A 142 7.21 15.67 6.99
C VAL A 142 6.89 16.12 5.55
N ALA A 143 7.26 17.37 5.22
CA ALA A 143 7.23 17.85 3.85
C ALA A 143 8.51 17.42 3.10
N PHE A 144 8.39 17.09 1.82
CA PHE A 144 9.55 16.87 0.97
C PHE A 144 10.23 18.22 0.64
N ALA A 145 11.56 18.23 0.60
CA ALA A 145 12.34 19.44 0.36
C ALA A 145 12.01 20.10 -0.99
N ALA A 146 11.69 19.32 -2.02
CA ALA A 146 11.27 19.82 -3.32
C ALA A 146 9.85 20.43 -3.31
N GLY A 147 9.07 20.24 -2.25
CA GLY A 147 7.68 20.69 -2.16
C GLY A 147 6.73 19.93 -3.11
N ALA A 148 5.64 20.62 -3.51
CA ALA A 148 4.68 20.17 -4.53
C ALA A 148 3.96 18.82 -4.28
N ALA A 149 3.91 18.34 -3.04
CA ALA A 149 3.29 17.05 -2.67
C ALA A 149 2.04 17.22 -1.78
N GLY A 150 1.37 18.37 -1.82
CA GLY A 150 0.28 18.71 -0.88
C GLY A 150 -0.87 17.72 -0.89
N ALA A 151 -1.38 17.34 -2.06
CA ALA A 151 -2.48 16.37 -2.17
C ALA A 151 -2.06 14.97 -1.69
N TYR A 152 -0.87 14.53 -2.07
CA TYR A 152 -0.30 13.26 -1.64
C TYR A 152 -0.11 13.22 -0.12
N SER A 153 0.52 14.26 0.45
CA SER A 153 0.74 14.38 1.91
C SER A 153 -0.57 14.37 2.69
N ALA A 154 -1.58 15.12 2.23
CA ALA A 154 -2.91 15.12 2.83
C ALA A 154 -3.54 13.72 2.82
N SER A 155 -3.44 12.99 1.69
CA SER A 155 -3.95 11.63 1.58
C SER A 155 -3.24 10.67 2.55
N LYS A 156 -1.91 10.74 2.64
CA LYS A 156 -1.11 9.85 3.51
C LYS A 156 -1.23 10.19 5.00
N GLY A 157 -1.41 11.47 5.33
CA GLY A 157 -1.77 11.92 6.68
C GLY A 157 -3.14 11.40 7.11
N GLY A 158 -4.14 11.46 6.21
CA GLY A 158 -5.48 10.89 6.41
C GLY A 158 -5.44 9.38 6.65
N ILE A 159 -4.65 8.63 5.85
CA ILE A 159 -4.45 7.18 6.06
C ILE A 159 -3.86 6.91 7.44
N SER A 160 -2.84 7.67 7.86
CA SER A 160 -2.20 7.49 9.17
C SER A 160 -3.16 7.74 10.34
N ALA A 161 -4.11 8.67 10.19
CA ALA A 161 -5.17 8.88 11.17
C ALA A 161 -6.18 7.73 11.16
N LEU A 162 -6.63 7.31 9.97
CA LEU A 162 -7.59 6.22 9.78
C LEU A 162 -7.09 4.89 10.37
N VAL A 163 -5.81 4.56 10.19
CA VAL A 163 -5.17 3.36 10.76
C VAL A 163 -5.32 3.31 12.28
N ARG A 164 -5.07 4.42 12.98
CA ARG A 164 -5.22 4.49 14.44
C ARG A 164 -6.67 4.28 14.89
N CYS A 165 -7.63 4.91 14.21
CA CYS A 165 -9.05 4.71 14.50
C CYS A 165 -9.48 3.26 14.29
N MET A 166 -9.17 2.70 13.10
CA MET A 166 -9.52 1.31 12.80
C MET A 166 -8.87 0.31 13.77
N ALA A 167 -7.62 0.53 14.17
CA ALA A 167 -6.93 -0.34 15.13
C ALA A 167 -7.68 -0.43 16.47
N VAL A 168 -8.22 0.68 16.97
CA VAL A 168 -8.99 0.72 18.22
C VAL A 168 -10.39 0.13 18.03
N ASP A 169 -11.10 0.55 16.97
CA ASP A 169 -12.49 0.19 16.74
C ASP A 169 -12.69 -1.31 16.50
N TYR A 170 -11.72 -1.95 15.83
CA TYR A 170 -11.85 -3.34 15.36
C TYR A 170 -11.02 -4.36 16.16
N ALA A 171 -10.24 -3.92 17.17
CA ALA A 171 -9.50 -4.83 18.05
C ALA A 171 -10.40 -5.87 18.75
N ARG A 172 -11.62 -5.49 19.12
CA ARG A 172 -12.63 -6.40 19.72
C ARG A 172 -13.04 -7.58 18.84
N TYR A 173 -12.77 -7.49 17.53
CA TYR A 173 -13.00 -8.57 16.57
C TYR A 173 -11.74 -9.39 16.26
N GLY A 174 -10.63 -9.14 16.99
CA GLY A 174 -9.34 -9.78 16.71
C GLY A 174 -8.68 -9.27 15.43
N ILE A 175 -9.09 -8.10 14.91
CA ILE A 175 -8.55 -7.51 13.68
C ILE A 175 -7.48 -6.49 14.05
N ARG A 176 -6.26 -6.68 13.53
CA ARG A 176 -5.14 -5.75 13.65
C ARG A 176 -5.10 -4.82 12.44
N VAL A 177 -4.84 -3.55 12.64
CA VAL A 177 -4.70 -2.57 11.56
C VAL A 177 -3.43 -1.78 11.77
N ASN A 178 -2.53 -1.80 10.78
CA ASN A 178 -1.23 -1.13 10.83
C ASN A 178 -0.94 -0.38 9.53
N ALA A 179 0.07 0.46 9.54
CA ALA A 179 0.62 1.07 8.33
C ALA A 179 2.07 0.63 8.11
N VAL A 180 2.44 0.42 6.85
CA VAL A 180 3.83 0.51 6.41
C VAL A 180 4.11 1.92 5.92
N VAL A 181 5.30 2.45 6.18
CA VAL A 181 5.74 3.79 5.77
C VAL A 181 7.00 3.63 4.90
N PRO A 182 6.86 3.29 3.61
CA PRO A 182 7.99 3.15 2.71
C PRO A 182 8.62 4.51 2.41
N GLY A 183 9.94 4.57 2.45
CA GLY A 183 10.72 5.68 1.91
C GLY A 183 10.89 5.60 0.39
N ALA A 184 11.97 6.16 -0.10
CA ALA A 184 12.32 6.13 -1.52
C ALA A 184 12.54 4.70 -2.01
N THR A 185 11.56 4.16 -2.74
CA THR A 185 11.51 2.78 -3.22
C THR A 185 11.47 2.74 -4.74
N GLU A 186 12.26 1.90 -5.36
CA GLU A 186 12.39 1.74 -6.82
C GLU A 186 11.10 1.17 -7.42
N THR A 187 10.15 2.02 -7.78
CA THR A 187 8.84 1.66 -8.32
C THR A 187 8.48 2.56 -9.50
N ARG A 188 7.52 2.12 -10.33
CA ARG A 188 6.97 2.99 -11.39
C ARG A 188 6.37 4.29 -10.82
N LEU A 189 5.74 4.21 -9.65
CA LEU A 189 5.12 5.38 -9.00
C LEU A 189 6.17 6.46 -8.68
N MET A 190 7.35 6.05 -8.19
CA MET A 190 8.42 6.98 -7.83
C MET A 190 8.89 7.82 -9.03
N TRP A 191 8.86 7.24 -10.23
CA TRP A 191 9.33 7.87 -11.45
C TRP A 191 8.21 8.42 -12.35
N ALA A 192 6.94 8.28 -11.93
CA ALA A 192 5.78 8.58 -12.77
C ALA A 192 5.73 10.05 -13.29
N ASN A 193 6.29 10.99 -12.53
CA ASN A 193 6.30 12.41 -12.85
C ASN A 193 7.72 12.95 -13.17
N VAL A 194 8.67 12.05 -13.45
CA VAL A 194 10.07 12.40 -13.71
C VAL A 194 10.39 12.19 -15.17
N ASP A 195 10.97 13.21 -15.82
CA ASP A 195 11.49 13.07 -17.17
C ASP A 195 12.56 11.96 -17.19
N PRO A 196 12.48 10.97 -18.09
CA PRO A 196 13.48 9.92 -18.21
C PRO A 196 14.92 10.44 -18.33
N ALA A 197 15.15 11.57 -18.97
CA ALA A 197 16.48 12.19 -19.08
C ALA A 197 17.00 12.71 -17.72
N ALA A 198 16.12 13.11 -16.81
CA ALA A 198 16.47 13.62 -15.49
C ALA A 198 16.59 12.51 -14.43
N MET A 199 16.13 11.27 -14.72
CA MET A 199 16.11 10.19 -13.74
C MET A 199 17.48 9.87 -13.12
N PRO A 200 18.61 9.80 -13.85
CA PRO A 200 19.91 9.47 -13.27
C PRO A 200 20.36 10.49 -12.21
N GLU A 201 20.24 11.78 -12.53
CA GLU A 201 20.60 12.86 -11.61
C GLU A 201 19.67 12.88 -10.39
N MET A 202 18.35 12.75 -10.60
CA MET A 202 17.38 12.70 -9.50
C MET A 202 17.61 11.49 -8.59
N ARG A 203 17.92 10.32 -9.15
CA ARG A 203 18.30 9.13 -8.39
C ARG A 203 19.51 9.42 -7.49
N GLN A 204 20.57 10.02 -8.03
CA GLN A 204 21.76 10.34 -7.26
C GLN A 204 21.44 11.29 -6.11
N ARG A 205 20.64 12.34 -6.36
CA ARG A 205 20.20 13.30 -5.33
C ARG A 205 19.41 12.60 -4.23
N ILE A 206 18.41 11.79 -4.58
CA ILE A 206 17.59 11.05 -3.60
C ILE A 206 18.44 10.09 -2.78
N CYS A 207 19.35 9.33 -3.42
CA CYS A 207 20.25 8.44 -2.70
C CYS A 207 21.15 9.18 -1.69
N ALA A 208 21.58 10.40 -2.02
CA ALA A 208 22.38 11.23 -1.11
C ALA A 208 21.57 11.72 0.11
N GLU A 209 20.24 11.84 -0.01
CA GLU A 209 19.35 12.23 1.08
C GLU A 209 18.99 11.04 2.01
N VAL A 210 19.00 9.81 1.50
CA VAL A 210 18.72 8.60 2.28
C VAL A 210 19.95 8.22 3.11
N PRO A 211 19.87 8.09 4.44
CA PRO A 211 21.01 7.69 5.27
C PRO A 211 21.65 6.37 4.86
N LEU A 212 20.88 5.37 4.39
CA LEU A 212 21.43 4.13 3.83
C LEU A 212 22.05 4.27 2.43
N GLY A 213 22.04 5.46 1.82
CA GLY A 213 22.74 5.79 0.58
C GLY A 213 22.16 5.18 -0.69
N ARG A 214 20.96 4.61 -0.65
CA ARG A 214 20.33 3.95 -1.79
C ARG A 214 18.82 3.97 -1.73
N LEU A 215 18.18 3.69 -2.85
CA LEU A 215 16.75 3.37 -2.89
C LEU A 215 16.52 1.96 -2.33
N ALA A 216 15.35 1.75 -1.74
CA ALA A 216 14.89 0.41 -1.41
C ALA A 216 14.44 -0.35 -2.67
N SER A 217 14.65 -1.66 -2.71
CA SER A 217 13.89 -2.50 -3.64
C SER A 217 12.45 -2.66 -3.15
N PRO A 218 11.46 -2.92 -4.01
CA PRO A 218 10.09 -3.19 -3.59
C PRO A 218 9.95 -4.34 -2.58
N ASP A 219 10.89 -5.29 -2.62
CA ASP A 219 10.91 -6.45 -1.71
C ASP A 219 11.21 -6.07 -0.25
N GLU A 220 11.89 -4.94 -0.01
CA GLU A 220 12.27 -4.56 1.33
C GLU A 220 11.07 -4.08 2.16
N PRO A 221 10.26 -3.11 1.73
CA PRO A 221 9.02 -2.79 2.43
C PRO A 221 7.98 -3.93 2.35
N ALA A 222 8.02 -4.77 1.31
CA ALA A 222 7.14 -5.94 1.22
C ALA A 222 7.37 -6.93 2.37
N ARG A 223 8.62 -7.18 2.78
CA ARG A 223 8.92 -8.02 3.95
C ARG A 223 8.28 -7.49 5.24
N ALA A 224 8.30 -6.18 5.44
CA ALA A 224 7.65 -5.54 6.58
C ALA A 224 6.12 -5.72 6.53
N VAL A 225 5.51 -5.60 5.36
CA VAL A 225 4.07 -5.84 5.17
C VAL A 225 3.71 -7.29 5.46
N VAL A 226 4.47 -8.24 4.92
CA VAL A 226 4.23 -9.69 5.13
C VAL A 226 4.36 -10.04 6.61
N TRP A 227 5.33 -9.46 7.33
CA TRP A 227 5.44 -9.62 8.78
C TRP A 227 4.23 -9.03 9.51
N LEU A 228 3.78 -7.81 9.18
CA LEU A 228 2.59 -7.19 9.78
C LEU A 228 1.31 -7.99 9.50
N LEU A 229 1.23 -8.69 8.38
CA LEU A 229 0.11 -9.57 8.02
C LEU A 229 0.14 -10.90 8.78
N SER A 230 1.29 -11.36 9.26
CA SER A 230 1.48 -12.66 9.92
C SER A 230 1.19 -12.62 11.43
N ASP A 231 1.12 -13.79 12.05
CA ASP A 231 0.94 -13.96 13.50
C ASP A 231 2.18 -13.53 14.30
N ASP A 232 3.35 -13.40 13.67
CA ASP A 232 4.55 -12.85 14.32
C ASP A 232 4.35 -11.40 14.78
N ALA A 233 3.36 -10.68 14.19
CA ALA A 233 2.94 -9.35 14.59
C ALA A 233 1.64 -9.36 15.43
N SER A 234 1.30 -10.47 16.11
CA SER A 234 0.02 -10.67 16.81
C SER A 234 -0.30 -9.63 17.88
N TYR A 235 0.71 -8.95 18.44
CA TYR A 235 0.52 -7.89 19.44
C TYR A 235 0.77 -6.47 18.88
N VAL A 236 0.78 -6.33 17.54
CA VAL A 236 1.02 -5.06 16.85
C VAL A 236 -0.24 -4.59 16.14
N THR A 237 -0.83 -3.50 16.63
CA THR A 237 -1.96 -2.80 16.01
C THR A 237 -1.84 -1.29 16.23
N GLY A 238 -2.32 -0.48 15.29
CA GLY A 238 -2.21 0.99 15.30
C GLY A 238 -0.81 1.53 15.00
N SER A 239 0.14 0.65 14.67
CA SER A 239 1.54 0.99 14.44
C SER A 239 1.78 1.52 13.03
N HIS A 240 2.81 2.36 12.91
CA HIS A 240 3.36 2.86 11.65
C HIS A 240 4.79 2.34 11.52
N LEU A 241 4.97 1.23 10.79
CA LEU A 241 6.28 0.62 10.59
C LEU A 241 7.04 1.35 9.50
N VAL A 242 8.04 2.13 9.91
CA VAL A 242 8.86 2.95 9.01
C VAL A 242 9.91 2.07 8.33
N CYS A 243 9.92 2.11 6.99
CA CYS A 243 10.85 1.39 6.10
C CYS A 243 11.44 2.38 5.09
N ASP A 244 12.19 3.38 5.56
CA ASP A 244 12.58 4.55 4.77
C ASP A 244 14.09 4.78 4.62
N GLY A 245 14.90 3.83 5.06
CA GLY A 245 16.36 3.95 5.02
C GLY A 245 16.91 5.03 5.95
N GLY A 246 16.12 5.49 6.93
CA GLY A 246 16.50 6.47 7.95
C GLY A 246 16.09 7.91 7.63
N ILE A 247 15.30 8.15 6.58
CA ILE A 247 14.88 9.51 6.17
C ILE A 247 14.21 10.25 7.34
N LEU A 248 13.24 9.62 8.02
CA LEU A 248 12.52 10.24 9.15
C LEU A 248 13.35 10.33 10.43
N ALA A 249 14.43 9.59 10.56
CA ALA A 249 15.34 9.64 11.71
C ALA A 249 16.39 10.76 11.59
N LYS A 250 16.55 11.34 10.39
CA LYS A 250 17.57 12.34 10.09
C LYS A 250 17.06 13.74 10.43
N ALA A 251 17.84 14.49 11.22
CA ALA A 251 17.65 15.93 11.35
C ALA A 251 18.15 16.66 10.09
N SER A 252 17.51 17.80 9.77
CA SER A 252 17.93 18.65 8.64
C SER A 252 19.14 19.55 8.95
N ILE A 253 19.60 19.57 10.21
CA ILE A 253 20.69 20.42 10.68
C ILE A 253 21.98 19.58 10.74
N SER A 254 23.01 20.02 10.01
CA SER A 254 24.36 19.50 10.14
C SER A 254 25.07 20.25 11.27
N VAL A 255 25.55 19.57 12.29
CA VAL A 255 26.38 20.09 13.37
C VAL A 255 27.83 19.72 13.11
#